data_3827d19ec1113ccc64d97129d577ea73
#
_entry.id   3827d19ec1113ccc64d97129d577ea73
#
_cell.length_a   1.000
_cell.length_b   1.000
_cell.length_c   1.000
_cell.angle_alpha   90.00
_cell.angle_beta   90.00
_cell.angle_gamma   90.00
#
_symmetry.space_group_name_H-M   'P 1'
#
loop_
_entity.id
_entity.type
_entity.pdbx_description
1 polymer ?
#
loop_
_entity_poly.entity_id
_entity_poly.type
_entity_poly.pdbx_seq_one_letter_code
_entity_poly.pdbx_strand_id
1 'polypeptide(L)'
;MTDVARLAGVSHQTVSRVLNGHPNVREQTRLRVRAAIAELGYRPNGAARALVTGRSQVIGVVAQNTTLYGPASMLAALEQTAAEEGFAVSVGSVRNLDHRSISAAVERHLSHRVAGIVVIAPVESAGEALERLPQDVPLVTVDGDPSRPVPLVTVDQVAGARAATQHLLDAGHRTVWHVSGPFDWFDSVGRIDGWREALLTAGVDPPPLMPGDWSAASGYRCGQMLARMPEVTAVFTANDHLALGVLRALHEFGRRVPHDISVVGFDDVPEAAYFIPPLTTVRPDFDAVARASLQMLLTQIESGTGGALRQTIAPALVARGSVAPPQR
;
A
#
# COMPACT_ATOMS: atom_id res chain seq x y z
N MET A 1 18.88 29.92 -16.09
CA MET A 1 19.64 30.62 -15.03
C MET A 1 20.40 31.85 -15.53
N THR A 2 21.06 31.79 -16.66
CA THR A 2 21.82 32.94 -17.22
C THR A 2 20.96 34.19 -17.44
N ASP A 3 19.75 34.04 -17.96
CA ASP A 3 18.83 35.14 -18.20
C ASP A 3 18.28 35.73 -16.89
N VAL A 4 18.02 34.88 -15.88
CA VAL A 4 17.66 35.32 -14.51
C VAL A 4 18.79 36.14 -13.89
N ALA A 5 20.03 35.68 -14.02
CA ALA A 5 21.21 36.40 -13.54
C ALA A 5 21.36 37.77 -14.18
N ARG A 6 21.17 37.85 -15.53
CA ARG A 6 21.19 39.07 -16.30
C ARG A 6 20.10 40.05 -15.86
N LEU A 7 18.86 39.59 -15.77
CA LEU A 7 17.72 40.43 -15.41
C LEU A 7 17.82 40.93 -13.96
N ALA A 8 18.25 40.06 -13.01
CA ALA A 8 18.43 40.43 -11.63
C ALA A 8 19.70 41.23 -11.32
N GLY A 9 20.60 41.45 -12.31
CA GLY A 9 21.89 42.17 -12.16
C GLY A 9 22.83 41.49 -11.15
N VAL A 10 22.93 40.15 -11.19
CA VAL A 10 23.75 39.37 -10.27
C VAL A 10 24.50 38.22 -10.99
N SER A 11 25.47 37.61 -10.34
CA SER A 11 26.16 36.45 -10.90
C SER A 11 25.27 35.21 -10.93
N HIS A 12 25.55 34.27 -11.82
CA HIS A 12 24.92 32.94 -11.88
C HIS A 12 25.01 32.21 -10.54
N GLN A 13 26.15 32.33 -9.84
CA GLN A 13 26.35 31.79 -8.50
C GLN A 13 25.38 32.39 -7.47
N THR A 14 25.10 33.69 -7.58
CA THR A 14 24.15 34.38 -6.67
C THR A 14 22.73 33.86 -6.91
N VAL A 15 22.31 33.65 -8.16
CA VAL A 15 21.03 33.05 -8.48
C VAL A 15 20.94 31.64 -7.88
N SER A 16 21.99 30.82 -8.05
CA SER A 16 22.08 29.48 -7.47
C SER A 16 21.94 29.50 -5.93
N ARG A 17 22.64 30.43 -5.26
CA ARG A 17 22.54 30.60 -3.80
C ARG A 17 21.13 30.98 -3.34
N VAL A 18 20.44 31.86 -4.08
CA VAL A 18 19.05 32.25 -3.78
C VAL A 18 18.13 31.05 -3.95
N LEU A 19 18.26 30.29 -5.05
CA LEU A 19 17.44 29.08 -5.31
C LEU A 19 17.64 27.98 -4.26
N ASN A 20 18.86 27.88 -3.71
CA ASN A 20 19.20 26.90 -2.68
C ASN A 20 19.02 27.42 -1.24
N GLY A 21 18.40 28.58 -1.04
CA GLY A 21 18.09 29.10 0.29
C GLY A 21 19.31 29.51 1.12
N HIS A 22 20.49 29.77 0.47
CA HIS A 22 21.75 30.04 1.18
C HIS A 22 21.61 31.25 2.14
N PRO A 23 22.01 31.15 3.43
CA PRO A 23 21.77 32.19 4.43
C PRO A 23 22.50 33.51 4.12
N ASN A 24 23.65 33.46 3.47
CA ASN A 24 24.51 34.61 3.22
C ASN A 24 24.12 35.42 1.97
N VAL A 25 22.84 35.48 1.59
CA VAL A 25 22.35 36.33 0.51
C VAL A 25 21.50 37.45 1.13
N ARG A 26 21.87 38.71 0.84
CA ARG A 26 21.13 39.89 1.29
C ARG A 26 19.68 39.84 0.81
N GLU A 27 18.74 40.24 1.67
CA GLU A 27 17.30 40.13 1.36
C GLU A 27 16.91 40.90 0.10
N GLN A 28 17.46 42.11 -0.10
CA GLN A 28 17.25 42.85 -1.32
C GLN A 28 17.68 42.13 -2.58
N THR A 29 18.79 41.38 -2.55
CA THR A 29 19.26 40.54 -3.66
C THR A 29 18.34 39.37 -3.89
N ARG A 30 17.85 38.75 -2.81
CA ARG A 30 16.88 37.64 -2.85
C ARG A 30 15.59 38.08 -3.52
N LEU A 31 15.04 39.24 -3.18
CA LEU A 31 13.84 39.79 -3.79
C LEU A 31 14.02 40.06 -5.29
N ARG A 32 15.14 40.67 -5.72
CA ARG A 32 15.42 40.92 -7.14
C ARG A 32 15.49 39.61 -7.96
N VAL A 33 16.18 38.61 -7.42
CA VAL A 33 16.29 37.29 -8.09
C VAL A 33 14.93 36.62 -8.20
N ARG A 34 14.10 36.65 -7.12
CA ARG A 34 12.75 36.10 -7.14
C ARG A 34 11.84 36.80 -8.14
N ALA A 35 11.92 38.14 -8.22
CA ALA A 35 11.18 38.92 -9.22
C ALA A 35 11.58 38.53 -10.65
N ALA A 36 12.88 38.41 -10.94
CA ALA A 36 13.39 37.99 -12.24
C ALA A 36 12.97 36.55 -12.60
N ILE A 37 12.94 35.64 -11.62
CA ILE A 37 12.45 34.27 -11.81
C ILE A 37 10.97 34.28 -12.21
N ALA A 38 10.15 35.06 -11.51
CA ALA A 38 8.72 35.18 -11.77
C ALA A 38 8.45 35.80 -13.16
N GLU A 39 9.16 36.89 -13.50
CA GLU A 39 9.01 37.58 -14.78
C GLU A 39 9.40 36.69 -15.98
N LEU A 40 10.47 35.91 -15.85
CA LEU A 40 10.94 35.00 -16.92
C LEU A 40 10.21 33.65 -16.92
N GLY A 41 9.32 33.37 -15.97
CA GLY A 41 8.71 32.07 -15.80
C GLY A 41 9.76 30.96 -15.61
N TYR A 42 10.95 31.32 -15.09
CA TYR A 42 12.05 30.38 -14.95
C TYR A 42 11.73 29.30 -13.91
N ARG A 43 11.78 28.06 -14.35
CA ARG A 43 11.67 26.89 -13.45
C ARG A 43 13.06 26.24 -13.32
N PRO A 44 13.55 26.04 -12.08
CA PRO A 44 14.80 25.32 -11.85
C PRO A 44 14.72 23.93 -12.46
N ASN A 45 15.73 23.56 -13.25
CA ASN A 45 15.80 22.22 -13.82
C ASN A 45 16.31 21.24 -12.75
N GLY A 46 15.44 20.34 -12.29
CA GLY A 46 15.77 19.33 -11.28
C GLY A 46 16.93 18.42 -11.68
N ALA A 47 17.01 18.04 -12.97
CA ALA A 47 18.12 17.23 -13.47
C ALA A 47 19.47 17.98 -13.42
N ALA A 48 19.48 19.29 -13.73
CA ALA A 48 20.68 20.11 -13.59
C ALA A 48 21.09 20.30 -12.13
N ARG A 49 20.10 20.37 -11.22
CA ARG A 49 20.36 20.44 -9.77
C ARG A 49 20.96 19.12 -9.27
N ALA A 50 20.40 17.98 -9.67
CA ALA A 50 20.90 16.64 -9.34
C ALA A 50 22.35 16.44 -9.82
N LEU A 51 22.71 16.96 -11.01
CA LEU A 51 24.08 16.94 -11.52
C LEU A 51 25.07 17.75 -10.67
N VAL A 52 24.61 18.89 -10.13
CA VAL A 52 25.46 19.78 -9.31
C VAL A 52 25.56 19.31 -7.87
N THR A 53 24.47 18.78 -7.30
CA THR A 53 24.41 18.33 -5.90
C THR A 53 24.80 16.86 -5.74
N GLY A 54 24.86 16.09 -6.82
CA GLY A 54 25.03 14.64 -6.79
C GLY A 54 23.83 13.89 -6.21
N ARG A 55 22.72 14.57 -5.88
CA ARG A 55 21.54 13.99 -5.23
C ARG A 55 20.28 14.23 -6.06
N SER A 56 19.59 13.15 -6.40
CA SER A 56 18.27 13.20 -7.01
C SER A 56 17.20 13.51 -5.96
N GLN A 57 16.14 14.20 -6.37
CA GLN A 57 14.91 14.39 -5.59
C GLN A 57 13.74 13.61 -6.20
N VAL A 58 14.06 12.47 -6.83
CA VAL A 58 13.06 11.58 -7.41
C VAL A 58 13.22 10.20 -6.79
N ILE A 59 12.13 9.62 -6.32
CA ILE A 59 12.04 8.24 -5.83
C ILE A 59 11.37 7.42 -6.93
N GLY A 60 11.95 6.27 -7.26
CA GLY A 60 11.34 5.27 -8.13
C GLY A 60 10.35 4.43 -7.35
N VAL A 61 9.16 4.18 -7.90
CA VAL A 61 8.21 3.21 -7.35
C VAL A 61 7.92 2.17 -8.42
N VAL A 62 8.21 0.91 -8.12
CA VAL A 62 7.83 -0.23 -8.97
C VAL A 62 6.55 -0.82 -8.40
N ALA A 63 5.49 -0.84 -9.20
CA ALA A 63 4.20 -1.38 -8.80
C ALA A 63 3.55 -2.15 -9.94
N GLN A 64 2.72 -3.14 -9.61
CA GLN A 64 1.89 -3.80 -10.60
C GLN A 64 0.85 -2.81 -11.14
N ASN A 65 0.64 -2.84 -12.47
CA ASN A 65 -0.45 -2.09 -13.08
C ASN A 65 -1.79 -2.76 -12.76
N THR A 66 -2.43 -2.30 -11.71
CA THR A 66 -3.65 -2.88 -11.16
C THR A 66 -4.62 -1.80 -10.71
N THR A 67 -5.91 -2.14 -10.70
CA THR A 67 -6.98 -1.33 -10.12
C THR A 67 -7.40 -1.84 -8.74
N LEU A 68 -6.66 -2.81 -8.16
CA LEU A 68 -6.92 -3.30 -6.82
C LEU A 68 -6.68 -2.20 -5.79
N TYR A 69 -7.58 -2.11 -4.80
CA TYR A 69 -7.63 -1.01 -3.84
C TYR A 69 -6.33 -0.88 -3.02
N GLY A 70 -5.83 -1.98 -2.44
CA GLY A 70 -4.63 -1.97 -1.60
C GLY A 70 -3.40 -1.38 -2.31
N PRO A 71 -2.94 -1.98 -3.43
CA PRO A 71 -1.80 -1.46 -4.18
C PRO A 71 -1.98 -0.04 -4.70
N ALA A 72 -3.20 0.33 -5.14
CA ALA A 72 -3.48 1.69 -5.61
C ALA A 72 -3.43 2.72 -4.48
N SER A 73 -4.01 2.40 -3.31
CA SER A 73 -3.98 3.25 -2.11
C SER A 73 -2.55 3.40 -1.57
N MET A 74 -1.76 2.33 -1.58
CA MET A 74 -0.35 2.38 -1.19
C MET A 74 0.46 3.30 -2.09
N LEU A 75 0.26 3.21 -3.41
CA LEU A 75 0.95 4.10 -4.35
C LEU A 75 0.58 5.58 -4.10
N ALA A 76 -0.70 5.87 -3.88
CA ALA A 76 -1.17 7.23 -3.57
C ALA A 76 -0.59 7.76 -2.26
N ALA A 77 -0.54 6.94 -1.21
CA ALA A 77 0.06 7.30 0.08
C ALA A 77 1.58 7.56 -0.04
N LEU A 78 2.30 6.74 -0.82
CA LEU A 78 3.72 6.94 -1.09
C LEU A 78 3.97 8.25 -1.86
N GLU A 79 3.14 8.57 -2.86
CA GLU A 79 3.25 9.80 -3.63
C GLU A 79 3.06 11.03 -2.75
N GLN A 80 2.02 11.02 -1.92
CA GLN A 80 1.75 12.11 -0.97
C GLN A 80 2.87 12.27 0.05
N THR A 81 3.31 11.18 0.69
CA THR A 81 4.38 11.20 1.69
C THR A 81 5.71 11.68 1.08
N ALA A 82 6.04 11.23 -0.14
CA ALA A 82 7.24 11.69 -0.84
C ALA A 82 7.19 13.19 -1.15
N ALA A 83 6.02 13.71 -1.54
CA ALA A 83 5.84 15.13 -1.82
C ALA A 83 6.03 16.00 -0.55
N GLU A 84 5.57 15.53 0.61
CA GLU A 84 5.77 16.20 1.92
C GLU A 84 7.27 16.31 2.26
N GLU A 85 8.07 15.30 1.91
CA GLU A 85 9.52 15.27 2.09
C GLU A 85 10.31 15.94 0.93
N GLY A 86 9.60 16.55 -0.03
CA GLY A 86 10.20 17.27 -1.15
C GLY A 86 10.74 16.39 -2.28
N PHE A 87 10.29 15.13 -2.36
CA PHE A 87 10.59 14.22 -3.45
C PHE A 87 9.45 14.12 -4.45
N ALA A 88 9.79 13.96 -5.73
CA ALA A 88 8.87 13.54 -6.77
C ALA A 88 8.87 12.00 -6.88
N VAL A 89 7.76 11.41 -7.26
CA VAL A 89 7.66 9.98 -7.53
C VAL A 89 7.68 9.70 -9.02
N SER A 90 8.49 8.72 -9.44
CA SER A 90 8.50 8.16 -10.79
C SER A 90 7.98 6.72 -10.72
N VAL A 91 6.84 6.45 -11.35
CA VAL A 91 6.20 5.14 -11.30
C VAL A 91 6.63 4.27 -12.46
N GLY A 92 7.20 3.12 -12.15
CA GLY A 92 7.51 2.03 -13.09
C GLY A 92 6.42 0.96 -13.02
N SER A 93 5.33 1.14 -13.76
CA SER A 93 4.26 0.15 -13.79
C SER A 93 4.66 -1.10 -14.55
N VAL A 94 4.45 -2.28 -13.96
CA VAL A 94 4.66 -3.60 -14.57
C VAL A 94 3.36 -4.36 -14.66
N ARG A 95 3.21 -5.23 -15.66
CA ARG A 95 2.01 -6.09 -15.79
C ARG A 95 2.07 -7.26 -14.82
N ASN A 96 3.24 -7.85 -14.66
CA ASN A 96 3.50 -8.96 -13.77
C ASN A 96 4.68 -8.62 -12.87
N LEU A 97 4.64 -9.06 -11.63
CA LEU A 97 5.74 -8.92 -10.66
C LEU A 97 6.69 -10.12 -10.77
N ASP A 98 7.17 -10.43 -11.97
CA ASP A 98 8.21 -11.39 -12.22
C ASP A 98 9.61 -10.76 -12.25
N HIS A 99 10.65 -11.59 -12.15
CA HIS A 99 12.05 -11.13 -12.12
C HIS A 99 12.39 -10.21 -13.30
N ARG A 100 11.99 -10.55 -14.51
CA ARG A 100 12.34 -9.80 -15.72
C ARG A 100 11.70 -8.40 -15.72
N SER A 101 10.43 -8.34 -15.35
CA SER A 101 9.65 -7.11 -15.31
C SER A 101 10.14 -6.15 -14.22
N ILE A 102 10.41 -6.68 -13.02
CA ILE A 102 10.94 -5.90 -11.90
C ILE A 102 12.34 -5.38 -12.22
N SER A 103 13.26 -6.24 -12.68
CA SER A 103 14.63 -5.83 -13.03
C SER A 103 14.64 -4.75 -14.11
N ALA A 104 13.83 -4.90 -15.17
CA ALA A 104 13.73 -3.89 -16.21
C ALA A 104 13.17 -2.55 -15.71
N ALA A 105 12.22 -2.57 -14.76
CA ALA A 105 11.70 -1.35 -14.15
C ALA A 105 12.73 -0.68 -13.24
N VAL A 106 13.46 -1.46 -12.44
CA VAL A 106 14.55 -0.97 -11.60
C VAL A 106 15.68 -0.36 -12.44
N GLU A 107 16.16 -1.05 -13.48
CA GLU A 107 17.19 -0.52 -14.38
C GLU A 107 16.78 0.80 -15.03
N ARG A 108 15.51 0.94 -15.41
CA ARG A 108 14.95 2.20 -15.94
C ARG A 108 15.03 3.31 -14.90
N HIS A 109 14.66 3.06 -13.66
CA HIS A 109 14.78 4.03 -12.57
C HIS A 109 16.23 4.41 -12.31
N LEU A 110 17.15 3.45 -12.30
CA LEU A 110 18.59 3.69 -12.15
C LEU A 110 19.15 4.56 -13.30
N SER A 111 18.73 4.30 -14.56
CA SER A 111 19.12 5.13 -15.70
C SER A 111 18.62 6.58 -15.57
N HIS A 112 17.51 6.80 -14.90
CA HIS A 112 16.97 8.14 -14.57
C HIS A 112 17.56 8.72 -13.27
N ARG A 113 18.53 8.02 -12.66
CA ARG A 113 19.21 8.46 -11.42
C ARG A 113 18.23 8.81 -10.29
N VAL A 114 17.26 7.95 -10.03
CA VAL A 114 16.41 8.11 -8.83
C VAL A 114 17.25 8.01 -7.56
N ALA A 115 16.81 8.64 -6.47
CA ALA A 115 17.52 8.61 -5.19
C ALA A 115 17.47 7.25 -4.52
N GLY A 116 16.37 6.52 -4.70
CA GLY A 116 16.13 5.18 -4.18
C GLY A 116 14.84 4.62 -4.77
N ILE A 117 14.53 3.38 -4.46
CA ILE A 117 13.41 2.64 -5.07
C ILE A 117 12.55 2.01 -4.00
N VAL A 118 11.23 2.15 -4.13
CA VAL A 118 10.22 1.38 -3.39
C VAL A 118 9.59 0.37 -4.35
N VAL A 119 9.50 -0.89 -3.93
CA VAL A 119 8.84 -1.96 -4.72
C VAL A 119 7.62 -2.46 -3.96
N ILE A 120 6.43 -2.26 -4.50
CA ILE A 120 5.19 -2.84 -3.97
C ILE A 120 5.09 -4.25 -4.55
N ALA A 121 5.33 -5.27 -3.72
CA ALA A 121 5.59 -6.64 -4.15
C ALA A 121 4.77 -7.70 -3.37
N PRO A 122 3.42 -7.65 -3.42
CA PRO A 122 2.57 -8.49 -2.59
C PRO A 122 2.50 -9.96 -3.03
N VAL A 123 3.28 -10.38 -4.05
CA VAL A 123 3.22 -11.72 -4.63
C VAL A 123 4.55 -12.48 -4.53
N GLU A 124 4.44 -13.80 -4.38
CA GLU A 124 5.60 -14.69 -4.21
C GLU A 124 6.61 -14.59 -5.37
N SER A 125 6.14 -14.42 -6.60
CA SER A 125 6.99 -14.31 -7.81
C SER A 125 7.94 -13.11 -7.79
N ALA A 126 7.68 -12.09 -6.95
CA ALA A 126 8.55 -10.92 -6.78
C ALA A 126 9.81 -11.22 -5.94
N GLY A 127 9.76 -12.20 -5.03
CA GLY A 127 10.81 -12.44 -4.04
C GLY A 127 12.18 -12.74 -4.67
N GLU A 128 12.26 -13.65 -5.62
CA GLU A 128 13.52 -13.96 -6.33
C GLU A 128 14.07 -12.78 -7.13
N ALA A 129 13.19 -11.94 -7.64
CA ALA A 129 13.59 -10.75 -8.38
C ALA A 129 14.31 -9.75 -7.48
N LEU A 130 13.79 -9.54 -6.28
CA LEU A 130 14.30 -8.57 -5.32
C LEU A 130 15.67 -8.95 -4.77
N GLU A 131 15.95 -10.25 -4.56
CA GLU A 131 17.26 -10.73 -4.09
C GLU A 131 18.39 -10.52 -5.09
N ARG A 132 18.07 -10.48 -6.38
CA ARG A 132 19.05 -10.32 -7.48
C ARG A 132 19.30 -8.86 -7.85
N LEU A 133 18.62 -7.92 -7.20
CA LEU A 133 18.85 -6.51 -7.44
C LEU A 133 20.20 -6.07 -6.87
N PRO A 134 20.84 -5.03 -7.45
CA PRO A 134 22.08 -4.48 -6.93
C PRO A 134 21.92 -4.01 -5.48
N GLN A 135 22.80 -4.47 -4.58
CA GLN A 135 22.72 -4.17 -3.15
C GLN A 135 23.17 -2.76 -2.78
N ASP A 136 23.80 -2.05 -3.70
CA ASP A 136 24.25 -0.66 -3.56
C ASP A 136 23.13 0.36 -3.86
N VAL A 137 21.97 -0.11 -4.30
CA VAL A 137 20.78 0.72 -4.55
C VAL A 137 19.92 0.79 -3.29
N PRO A 138 19.65 1.99 -2.74
CA PRO A 138 18.66 2.15 -1.68
C PRO A 138 17.30 1.60 -2.13
N LEU A 139 16.81 0.56 -1.44
CA LEU A 139 15.59 -0.14 -1.81
C LEU A 139 14.79 -0.56 -0.58
N VAL A 140 13.47 -0.37 -0.65
CA VAL A 140 12.51 -0.86 0.35
C VAL A 140 11.40 -1.61 -0.38
N THR A 141 11.00 -2.74 0.16
CA THR A 141 9.82 -3.49 -0.30
C THR A 141 8.62 -3.19 0.58
N VAL A 142 7.44 -3.13 -0.05
CA VAL A 142 6.16 -3.02 0.64
C VAL A 142 5.34 -4.28 0.36
N ASP A 143 4.76 -4.84 1.41
CA ASP A 143 3.94 -6.07 1.39
C ASP A 143 4.63 -7.28 0.73
N GLY A 144 5.96 -7.32 0.81
CA GLY A 144 6.77 -8.40 0.23
C GLY A 144 6.89 -9.63 1.14
N ASP A 145 7.72 -10.58 0.70
CA ASP A 145 8.01 -11.82 1.41
C ASP A 145 8.75 -11.56 2.73
N PRO A 146 8.14 -11.87 3.89
CA PRO A 146 8.77 -11.64 5.19
C PRO A 146 9.93 -12.63 5.47
N SER A 147 10.11 -13.68 4.68
CA SER A 147 11.23 -14.62 4.85
C SER A 147 12.53 -14.11 4.21
N ARG A 148 12.47 -13.15 3.31
CA ARG A 148 13.61 -12.66 2.51
C ARG A 148 14.43 -11.59 3.24
N PRO A 149 15.76 -11.57 3.09
CA PRO A 149 16.63 -10.60 3.76
C PRO A 149 16.66 -9.24 3.04
N VAL A 150 15.50 -8.69 2.73
CA VAL A 150 15.34 -7.37 2.10
C VAL A 150 14.62 -6.41 3.07
N PRO A 151 14.89 -5.10 2.99
CA PRO A 151 14.15 -4.12 3.77
C PRO A 151 12.67 -4.18 3.45
N LEU A 152 11.82 -4.32 4.48
CA LEU A 152 10.40 -4.59 4.33
C LEU A 152 9.56 -3.74 5.27
N VAL A 153 8.53 -3.10 4.73
CA VAL A 153 7.43 -2.54 5.51
C VAL A 153 6.13 -3.19 5.05
N THR A 154 5.30 -3.64 5.98
CA THR A 154 4.07 -4.37 5.65
C THR A 154 2.96 -4.06 6.65
N VAL A 155 1.71 -4.25 6.22
CA VAL A 155 0.56 -4.33 7.12
C VAL A 155 0.57 -5.67 7.85
N ASP A 156 0.18 -5.69 9.14
CA ASP A 156 -0.02 -6.93 9.89
C ASP A 156 -1.32 -7.62 9.45
N GLN A 157 -1.22 -8.37 8.34
CA GLN A 157 -2.36 -9.08 7.75
C GLN A 157 -2.90 -10.14 8.71
N VAL A 158 -2.01 -10.81 9.46
CA VAL A 158 -2.37 -11.84 10.44
C VAL A 158 -3.17 -11.24 11.59
N ALA A 159 -2.67 -10.16 12.18
CA ALA A 159 -3.37 -9.47 13.27
C ALA A 159 -4.73 -8.91 12.81
N GLY A 160 -4.80 -8.35 11.59
CA GLY A 160 -6.06 -7.83 11.02
C GLY A 160 -7.11 -8.92 10.85
N ALA A 161 -6.73 -10.03 10.23
CA ALA A 161 -7.63 -11.16 10.00
C ALA A 161 -8.05 -11.85 11.32
N ARG A 162 -7.12 -11.96 12.27
CA ARG A 162 -7.42 -12.44 13.61
C ARG A 162 -8.45 -11.53 14.30
N ALA A 163 -8.29 -10.21 14.21
CA ALA A 163 -9.25 -9.25 14.79
C ALA A 163 -10.63 -9.34 14.14
N ALA A 164 -10.70 -9.48 12.80
CA ALA A 164 -11.96 -9.69 12.07
C ALA A 164 -12.68 -10.97 12.49
N THR A 165 -11.93 -12.07 12.59
CA THR A 165 -12.48 -13.37 12.98
C THR A 165 -12.91 -13.38 14.44
N GLN A 166 -12.09 -12.83 15.33
CA GLN A 166 -12.41 -12.74 16.76
C GLN A 166 -13.66 -11.90 17.00
N HIS A 167 -13.83 -10.79 16.26
CA HIS A 167 -15.05 -9.97 16.35
C HIS A 167 -16.33 -10.76 16.03
N LEU A 168 -16.29 -11.67 15.06
CA LEU A 168 -17.40 -12.55 14.75
C LEU A 168 -17.62 -13.63 15.84
N LEU A 169 -16.54 -14.21 16.37
CA LEU A 169 -16.64 -15.17 17.48
C LEU A 169 -17.19 -14.51 18.76
N ASP A 170 -16.74 -13.29 19.07
CA ASP A 170 -17.23 -12.50 20.22
C ASP A 170 -18.71 -12.11 20.07
N ALA A 171 -19.22 -11.97 18.85
CA ALA A 171 -20.63 -11.80 18.58
C ALA A 171 -21.46 -13.07 18.83
N GLY A 172 -20.83 -14.21 19.11
CA GLY A 172 -21.46 -15.48 19.46
C GLY A 172 -21.57 -16.49 18.32
N HIS A 173 -20.91 -16.26 17.19
CA HIS A 173 -20.85 -17.23 16.10
C HIS A 173 -19.96 -18.42 16.49
N ARG A 174 -20.41 -19.63 16.15
CA ARG A 174 -19.70 -20.88 16.51
C ARG A 174 -18.46 -21.12 15.64
N THR A 175 -18.48 -20.64 14.41
CA THR A 175 -17.39 -20.71 13.45
C THR A 175 -17.51 -19.57 12.45
N VAL A 176 -16.44 -19.30 11.72
CA VAL A 176 -16.36 -18.24 10.70
C VAL A 176 -15.85 -18.85 9.39
N TRP A 177 -16.63 -18.73 8.34
CA TRP A 177 -16.20 -19.10 6.98
C TRP A 177 -15.32 -18.00 6.41
N HIS A 178 -14.34 -18.38 5.56
CA HIS A 178 -13.44 -17.40 4.97
C HIS A 178 -13.46 -17.47 3.44
N VAL A 179 -13.76 -16.32 2.81
CA VAL A 179 -13.57 -16.12 1.37
C VAL A 179 -12.21 -15.46 1.20
N SER A 180 -11.22 -16.25 0.77
CA SER A 180 -9.82 -15.82 0.66
C SER A 180 -9.55 -15.04 -0.64
N GLY A 181 -8.39 -14.37 -0.71
CA GLY A 181 -7.78 -13.95 -1.96
C GLY A 181 -7.00 -15.08 -2.64
N PRO A 182 -6.26 -14.78 -3.73
CA PRO A 182 -5.35 -15.72 -4.38
C PRO A 182 -4.22 -16.18 -3.44
N PHE A 183 -3.80 -17.44 -3.55
CA PHE A 183 -2.83 -18.04 -2.63
C PHE A 183 -1.37 -17.63 -2.87
N ASP A 184 -1.08 -17.02 -4.01
CA ASP A 184 0.23 -16.46 -4.35
C ASP A 184 0.44 -15.03 -3.83
N TRP A 185 -0.53 -14.47 -3.10
CA TRP A 185 -0.47 -13.15 -2.47
C TRP A 185 -0.16 -13.28 -0.98
N PHE A 186 0.90 -12.61 -0.52
CA PHE A 186 1.27 -12.61 0.91
C PHE A 186 0.17 -12.07 1.81
N ASP A 187 -0.56 -11.05 1.35
CA ASP A 187 -1.72 -10.50 2.05
C ASP A 187 -2.81 -11.57 2.26
N SER A 188 -3.10 -12.35 1.21
CA SER A 188 -4.08 -13.42 1.28
C SER A 188 -3.65 -14.52 2.26
N VAL A 189 -2.39 -14.94 2.17
CA VAL A 189 -1.81 -15.96 3.07
C VAL A 189 -1.86 -15.48 4.52
N GLY A 190 -1.43 -14.25 4.79
CA GLY A 190 -1.48 -13.67 6.13
C GLY A 190 -2.91 -13.58 6.69
N ARG A 191 -3.91 -13.22 5.85
CA ARG A 191 -5.32 -13.19 6.25
C ARG A 191 -5.86 -14.59 6.51
N ILE A 192 -5.48 -15.59 5.74
CA ILE A 192 -5.83 -17.01 5.99
C ILE A 192 -5.24 -17.49 7.33
N ASP A 193 -3.98 -17.15 7.60
CA ASP A 193 -3.30 -17.57 8.82
C ASP A 193 -3.95 -16.93 10.05
N GLY A 194 -4.22 -15.63 10.03
CA GLY A 194 -4.90 -14.95 11.14
C GLY A 194 -6.31 -15.45 11.40
N TRP A 195 -7.08 -15.77 10.36
CA TRP A 195 -8.39 -16.40 10.47
C TRP A 195 -8.28 -17.80 11.10
N ARG A 196 -7.33 -18.63 10.64
CA ARG A 196 -7.10 -19.97 11.16
C ARG A 196 -6.66 -19.94 12.62
N GLU A 197 -5.71 -19.05 12.97
CA GLU A 197 -5.24 -18.88 14.35
C GLU A 197 -6.37 -18.52 15.32
N ALA A 198 -7.25 -17.59 14.94
CA ALA A 198 -8.39 -17.20 15.78
C ALA A 198 -9.33 -18.36 16.04
N LEU A 199 -9.69 -19.15 15.03
CA LEU A 199 -10.56 -20.31 15.18
C LEU A 199 -9.91 -21.40 16.06
N LEU A 200 -8.67 -21.76 15.79
CA LEU A 200 -7.94 -22.77 16.56
C LEU A 200 -7.78 -22.35 18.03
N THR A 201 -7.53 -21.07 18.29
CA THR A 201 -7.46 -20.53 19.65
C THR A 201 -8.81 -20.62 20.38
N ALA A 202 -9.91 -20.51 19.65
CA ALA A 202 -11.27 -20.71 20.18
C ALA A 202 -11.67 -22.20 20.28
N GLY A 203 -10.78 -23.14 19.92
CA GLY A 203 -11.06 -24.58 19.92
C GLY A 203 -11.98 -25.03 18.78
N VAL A 204 -12.02 -24.30 17.69
CA VAL A 204 -12.87 -24.54 16.53
C VAL A 204 -12.01 -24.99 15.34
N ASP A 205 -12.37 -26.11 14.73
CA ASP A 205 -11.74 -26.55 13.49
C ASP A 205 -12.13 -25.58 12.35
N PRO A 206 -11.15 -25.05 11.60
CA PRO A 206 -11.42 -24.15 10.49
C PRO A 206 -12.22 -24.85 9.38
N PRO A 207 -13.34 -24.26 8.92
CA PRO A 207 -14.06 -24.80 7.77
C PRO A 207 -13.23 -24.71 6.46
N PRO A 208 -13.62 -25.39 5.38
CA PRO A 208 -12.94 -25.29 4.11
C PRO A 208 -12.88 -23.85 3.58
N LEU A 209 -11.72 -23.47 3.04
CA LEU A 209 -11.55 -22.16 2.40
C LEU A 209 -12.40 -22.03 1.14
N MET A 210 -12.89 -20.80 0.90
CA MET A 210 -13.59 -20.41 -0.31
C MET A 210 -12.67 -19.51 -1.14
N PRO A 211 -11.93 -20.03 -2.14
CA PRO A 211 -10.95 -19.23 -2.87
C PRO A 211 -11.61 -18.17 -3.76
N GLY A 212 -11.14 -16.94 -3.65
CA GLY A 212 -11.49 -15.79 -4.47
C GLY A 212 -10.30 -15.24 -5.25
N ASP A 213 -10.54 -14.17 -6.02
CA ASP A 213 -9.57 -13.51 -6.89
C ASP A 213 -9.53 -11.98 -6.65
N TRP A 214 -9.89 -11.52 -5.48
CA TRP A 214 -10.07 -10.13 -5.06
C TRP A 214 -11.30 -9.43 -5.66
N SER A 215 -11.95 -9.99 -6.68
CA SER A 215 -13.08 -9.35 -7.37
C SER A 215 -14.43 -9.61 -6.70
N ALA A 216 -15.36 -8.65 -6.84
CA ALA A 216 -16.75 -8.83 -6.42
C ALA A 216 -17.41 -9.99 -7.16
N ALA A 217 -17.00 -10.30 -8.39
CA ALA A 217 -17.52 -11.42 -9.15
C ALA A 217 -17.18 -12.77 -8.51
N SER A 218 -15.95 -12.95 -7.99
CA SER A 218 -15.59 -14.18 -7.26
C SER A 218 -16.27 -14.23 -5.90
N GLY A 219 -16.37 -13.09 -5.20
CA GLY A 219 -17.15 -12.99 -3.97
C GLY A 219 -18.62 -13.39 -4.16
N TYR A 220 -19.22 -12.99 -5.28
CA TYR A 220 -20.59 -13.39 -5.61
C TYR A 220 -20.72 -14.91 -5.81
N ARG A 221 -19.80 -15.55 -6.55
CA ARG A 221 -19.79 -17.02 -6.71
C ARG A 221 -19.66 -17.74 -5.37
N CYS A 222 -18.75 -17.31 -4.51
CA CYS A 222 -18.60 -17.86 -3.16
C CYS A 222 -19.86 -17.62 -2.33
N GLY A 223 -20.44 -16.43 -2.39
CA GLY A 223 -21.68 -16.06 -1.70
C GLY A 223 -22.87 -16.92 -2.10
N GLN A 224 -22.99 -17.31 -3.38
CA GLN A 224 -24.04 -18.24 -3.85
C GLN A 224 -23.91 -19.64 -3.23
N MET A 225 -22.69 -20.11 -2.98
CA MET A 225 -22.47 -21.38 -2.28
C MET A 225 -22.81 -21.25 -0.80
N LEU A 226 -22.28 -20.22 -0.14
CA LEU A 226 -22.51 -19.94 1.29
C LEU A 226 -23.98 -19.74 1.61
N ALA A 227 -24.75 -19.08 0.73
CA ALA A 227 -26.18 -18.83 0.89
C ALA A 227 -27.04 -20.11 0.97
N ARG A 228 -26.55 -21.20 0.36
CA ARG A 228 -27.24 -22.51 0.34
C ARG A 228 -26.90 -23.39 1.56
N MET A 229 -25.95 -22.96 2.37
CA MET A 229 -25.47 -23.71 3.55
C MET A 229 -26.15 -23.15 4.79
N PRO A 230 -27.12 -23.86 5.38
CA PRO A 230 -27.88 -23.35 6.52
C PRO A 230 -27.02 -23.16 7.78
N GLU A 231 -25.93 -23.88 7.91
CA GLU A 231 -24.98 -23.79 9.02
C GLU A 231 -24.12 -22.52 8.98
N VAL A 232 -24.05 -21.82 7.84
CA VAL A 232 -23.26 -20.59 7.71
C VAL A 232 -23.98 -19.43 8.36
N THR A 233 -23.37 -18.86 9.40
CA THR A 233 -23.88 -17.69 10.11
C THR A 233 -22.88 -16.52 10.14
N ALA A 234 -21.61 -16.76 9.83
CA ALA A 234 -20.56 -15.74 9.81
C ALA A 234 -19.56 -15.96 8.67
N VAL A 235 -19.22 -14.88 7.98
CA VAL A 235 -18.27 -14.87 6.86
C VAL A 235 -17.27 -13.75 7.04
N PHE A 236 -16.00 -14.07 7.01
CA PHE A 236 -14.90 -13.12 6.81
C PHE A 236 -14.47 -13.18 5.35
N THR A 237 -14.46 -12.05 4.67
CA THR A 237 -13.98 -11.93 3.29
C THR A 237 -12.62 -11.24 3.27
N ALA A 238 -11.72 -11.72 2.44
CA ALA A 238 -10.35 -11.22 2.39
C ALA A 238 -10.27 -9.75 1.94
N ASN A 239 -11.28 -9.21 1.25
CA ASN A 239 -11.41 -7.76 1.02
C ASN A 239 -12.88 -7.33 0.88
N ASP A 240 -13.11 -6.00 0.84
CA ASP A 240 -14.45 -5.42 0.77
C ASP A 240 -15.11 -5.63 -0.60
N HIS A 241 -14.34 -5.78 -1.68
CA HIS A 241 -14.91 -6.13 -2.98
C HIS A 241 -15.47 -7.56 -2.99
N LEU A 242 -14.78 -8.52 -2.38
CA LEU A 242 -15.33 -9.86 -2.16
C LEU A 242 -16.60 -9.79 -1.30
N ALA A 243 -16.59 -8.95 -0.23
CA ALA A 243 -17.75 -8.73 0.62
C ALA A 243 -18.95 -8.20 -0.19
N LEU A 244 -18.74 -7.24 -1.08
CA LEU A 244 -19.79 -6.71 -1.96
C LEU A 244 -20.46 -7.83 -2.78
N GLY A 245 -19.64 -8.72 -3.35
CA GLY A 245 -20.13 -9.88 -4.08
C GLY A 245 -20.93 -10.85 -3.21
N VAL A 246 -20.39 -11.16 -2.01
CA VAL A 246 -21.07 -12.02 -1.03
C VAL A 246 -22.41 -11.40 -0.60
N LEU A 247 -22.45 -10.12 -0.24
CA LEU A 247 -23.66 -9.41 0.16
C LEU A 247 -24.75 -9.47 -0.93
N ARG A 248 -24.34 -9.26 -2.19
CA ARG A 248 -25.25 -9.36 -3.35
C ARG A 248 -25.86 -10.77 -3.47
N ALA A 249 -25.04 -11.81 -3.38
CA ALA A 249 -25.52 -13.19 -3.45
C ALA A 249 -26.45 -13.53 -2.30
N LEU A 250 -26.10 -13.17 -1.07
CA LEU A 250 -26.94 -13.40 0.12
C LEU A 250 -28.31 -12.73 -0.04
N HIS A 251 -28.33 -11.49 -0.52
CA HIS A 251 -29.56 -10.76 -0.79
C HIS A 251 -30.47 -11.48 -1.80
N GLU A 252 -29.92 -11.96 -2.91
CA GLU A 252 -30.68 -12.69 -3.95
C GLU A 252 -31.23 -14.02 -3.46
N PHE A 253 -30.56 -14.65 -2.49
CA PHE A 253 -31.02 -15.88 -1.86
C PHE A 253 -31.94 -15.62 -0.64
N GLY A 254 -32.29 -14.37 -0.35
CA GLY A 254 -33.16 -14.00 0.76
C GLY A 254 -32.52 -14.13 2.14
N ARG A 255 -31.16 -14.26 2.21
CA ARG A 255 -30.41 -14.31 3.47
C ARG A 255 -30.09 -12.88 3.91
N ARG A 256 -30.58 -12.48 5.06
CA ARG A 256 -30.45 -11.11 5.58
C ARG A 256 -29.14 -10.93 6.31
N VAL A 257 -28.40 -9.88 5.94
CA VAL A 257 -27.20 -9.44 6.67
C VAL A 257 -27.63 -8.25 7.55
N PRO A 258 -27.34 -8.25 8.87
CA PRO A 258 -26.54 -9.23 9.62
C PRO A 258 -27.39 -10.37 10.25
N HIS A 259 -28.72 -10.37 10.10
CA HIS A 259 -29.61 -11.20 10.91
C HIS A 259 -29.44 -12.71 10.70
N ASP A 260 -29.29 -13.14 9.47
CA ASP A 260 -29.13 -14.56 9.12
C ASP A 260 -27.65 -14.94 8.94
N ILE A 261 -26.83 -14.00 8.43
CA ILE A 261 -25.39 -14.15 8.25
C ILE A 261 -24.70 -12.81 8.54
N SER A 262 -23.68 -12.83 9.40
CA SER A 262 -22.77 -11.71 9.62
C SER A 262 -21.64 -11.71 8.59
N VAL A 263 -21.23 -10.53 8.11
CA VAL A 263 -20.14 -10.38 7.13
C VAL A 263 -19.15 -9.33 7.63
N VAL A 264 -17.85 -9.68 7.57
CA VAL A 264 -16.74 -8.76 7.83
C VAL A 264 -15.83 -8.73 6.62
N GLY A 265 -15.40 -7.54 6.21
CA GLY A 265 -14.47 -7.30 5.11
C GLY A 265 -13.05 -6.99 5.55
N PHE A 266 -12.26 -6.50 4.60
CA PHE A 266 -10.91 -5.98 4.78
C PHE A 266 -10.66 -4.90 3.72
N ASP A 267 -9.86 -3.88 4.01
CA ASP A 267 -9.41 -2.73 3.25
C ASP A 267 -10.10 -1.41 3.65
N ASP A 268 -11.33 -1.42 4.15
CA ASP A 268 -12.16 -0.24 4.44
C ASP A 268 -12.24 0.73 3.25
N VAL A 269 -12.65 0.18 2.10
CA VAL A 269 -12.90 1.02 0.92
C VAL A 269 -13.93 2.11 1.25
N PRO A 270 -13.85 3.33 0.68
CA PRO A 270 -14.77 4.43 0.99
C PRO A 270 -16.26 4.04 0.87
N GLU A 271 -16.58 3.15 -0.05
CA GLU A 271 -17.93 2.65 -0.29
C GLU A 271 -18.44 1.69 0.80
N ALA A 272 -17.55 1.08 1.61
CA ALA A 272 -17.94 0.10 2.63
C ALA A 272 -18.90 0.69 3.67
N ALA A 273 -18.80 1.99 3.95
CA ALA A 273 -19.71 2.70 4.83
C ALA A 273 -21.12 2.86 4.25
N TYR A 274 -21.29 2.68 2.94
CA TYR A 274 -22.53 2.86 2.18
C TYR A 274 -23.09 1.55 1.61
N PHE A 275 -22.48 0.42 1.93
CA PHE A 275 -23.06 -0.89 1.63
C PHE A 275 -24.35 -1.10 2.42
N ILE A 276 -25.16 -2.05 2.01
CA ILE A 276 -26.41 -2.41 2.68
C ILE A 276 -26.30 -3.85 3.20
N PRO A 277 -26.10 -3.99 4.53
CA PRO A 277 -25.83 -2.96 5.55
C PRO A 277 -24.42 -2.36 5.42
N PRO A 278 -24.11 -1.22 6.14
CA PRO A 278 -22.75 -0.70 6.23
C PRO A 278 -21.78 -1.78 6.74
N LEU A 279 -20.68 -2.00 6.01
CA LEU A 279 -19.79 -3.14 6.21
C LEU A 279 -18.81 -2.89 7.37
N THR A 280 -18.80 -3.79 8.34
CA THR A 280 -17.73 -3.97 9.32
C THR A 280 -16.50 -4.50 8.57
N THR A 281 -15.34 -3.88 8.75
CA THR A 281 -14.15 -4.20 7.96
C THR A 281 -12.88 -3.89 8.73
N VAL A 282 -11.73 -4.34 8.23
CA VAL A 282 -10.40 -4.01 8.77
C VAL A 282 -9.78 -2.94 7.90
N ARG A 283 -9.26 -1.87 8.52
CA ARG A 283 -8.60 -0.75 7.84
C ARG A 283 -7.09 -0.83 7.98
N PRO A 284 -6.34 -1.07 6.90
CA PRO A 284 -4.91 -0.85 6.86
C PRO A 284 -4.58 0.65 7.00
N ASP A 285 -3.45 0.97 7.67
CA ASP A 285 -2.93 2.34 7.69
C ASP A 285 -1.86 2.50 6.60
N PHE A 286 -2.31 2.72 5.36
CA PHE A 286 -1.42 2.91 4.21
C PHE A 286 -0.51 4.13 4.36
N ASP A 287 -0.98 5.19 5.04
CA ASP A 287 -0.17 6.38 5.29
C ASP A 287 0.99 6.07 6.25
N ALA A 288 0.75 5.28 7.30
CA ALA A 288 1.81 4.85 8.21
C ALA A 288 2.82 3.92 7.50
N VAL A 289 2.35 3.01 6.63
CA VAL A 289 3.24 2.17 5.82
C VAL A 289 4.08 3.01 4.86
N ALA A 290 3.48 4.00 4.20
CA ALA A 290 4.18 4.91 3.29
C ALA A 290 5.25 5.73 4.02
N ARG A 291 4.91 6.33 5.17
CA ARG A 291 5.86 7.09 6.01
C ARG A 291 7.02 6.20 6.46
N ALA A 292 6.74 5.01 6.97
CA ALA A 292 7.76 4.07 7.42
C ALA A 292 8.68 3.64 6.26
N SER A 293 8.11 3.36 5.09
CA SER A 293 8.86 2.97 3.89
C SER A 293 9.77 4.08 3.41
N LEU A 294 9.26 5.32 3.35
CA LEU A 294 10.06 6.47 2.94
C LEU A 294 11.17 6.78 3.95
N GLN A 295 10.89 6.75 5.25
CA GLN A 295 11.90 6.97 6.28
C GLN A 295 13.01 5.91 6.23
N MET A 296 12.64 4.64 6.04
CA MET A 296 13.60 3.55 5.86
C MET A 296 14.47 3.75 4.62
N LEU A 297 13.87 4.19 3.50
CA LEU A 297 14.58 4.49 2.26
C LEU A 297 15.54 5.69 2.42
N LEU A 298 15.09 6.78 3.03
CA LEU A 298 15.89 7.97 3.26
C LEU A 298 17.09 7.68 4.18
N THR A 299 16.90 6.84 5.20
CA THR A 299 17.98 6.37 6.07
C THR A 299 19.05 5.62 5.27
N GLN A 300 18.66 4.75 4.31
CA GLN A 300 19.62 4.07 3.43
C GLN A 300 20.36 5.05 2.51
N ILE A 301 19.65 6.05 1.96
CA ILE A 301 20.25 7.08 1.09
C ILE A 301 21.32 7.90 1.86
N GLU A 302 21.07 8.19 3.13
CA GLU A 302 21.99 9.00 3.96
C GLU A 302 23.17 8.20 4.50
N SER A 303 22.92 6.99 4.98
CA SER A 303 23.93 6.14 5.63
C SER A 303 24.78 5.32 4.65
N GLY A 304 24.29 5.12 3.42
CA GLY A 304 24.90 4.22 2.43
C GLY A 304 24.85 2.74 2.83
N THR A 305 24.07 2.39 3.87
CA THR A 305 23.93 1.01 4.37
C THR A 305 22.47 0.59 4.34
N GLY A 306 22.15 -0.46 3.58
CA GLY A 306 20.88 -1.18 3.64
C GLY A 306 21.02 -2.38 4.57
N GLY A 307 20.34 -2.37 5.73
CA GLY A 307 20.16 -3.57 6.55
C GLY A 307 18.81 -4.22 6.23
N ALA A 308 18.66 -5.51 6.54
CA ALA A 308 17.37 -6.20 6.45
C ALA A 308 16.41 -5.72 7.56
N LEU A 309 16.07 -4.43 7.54
CA LEU A 309 15.15 -3.80 8.48
C LEU A 309 13.72 -4.21 8.13
N ARG A 310 12.92 -4.50 9.15
CA ARG A 310 11.51 -4.85 8.98
C ARG A 310 10.66 -4.02 9.90
N GLN A 311 9.53 -3.56 9.37
CA GLN A 311 8.52 -2.86 10.14
C GLN A 311 7.14 -3.36 9.74
N THR A 312 6.33 -3.72 10.74
CA THR A 312 4.96 -4.18 10.55
C THR A 312 4.02 -3.16 11.18
N ILE A 313 3.00 -2.74 10.44
CA ILE A 313 2.03 -1.73 10.83
C ILE A 313 0.70 -2.41 11.14
N ALA A 314 0.20 -2.22 12.35
CA ALA A 314 -1.06 -2.82 12.77
C ALA A 314 -2.25 -2.13 12.09
N PRO A 315 -3.19 -2.89 11.50
CA PRO A 315 -4.46 -2.37 11.00
C PRO A 315 -5.48 -2.20 12.14
N ALA A 316 -6.59 -1.51 11.87
CA ALA A 316 -7.66 -1.29 12.82
C ALA A 316 -8.99 -1.91 12.35
N LEU A 317 -9.73 -2.56 13.25
CA LEU A 317 -11.10 -3.00 12.98
C LEU A 317 -12.05 -1.80 13.04
N VAL A 318 -12.89 -1.66 12.03
CA VAL A 318 -13.93 -0.64 11.90
C VAL A 318 -15.29 -1.32 11.98
N ALA A 319 -15.90 -1.33 13.16
CA ALA A 319 -17.23 -1.93 13.38
C ALA A 319 -18.33 -1.05 12.78
N ARG A 320 -19.27 -1.68 12.03
CA ARG A 320 -20.45 -1.06 11.44
C ARG A 320 -21.68 -1.96 11.63
N GLY A 321 -22.57 -2.01 10.64
CA GLY A 321 -23.89 -2.66 10.74
C GLY A 321 -23.98 -4.08 10.18
N SER A 322 -22.91 -4.71 9.73
CA SER A 322 -22.94 -6.01 9.06
C SER A 322 -22.72 -7.22 9.99
N VAL A 323 -22.63 -7.00 11.29
CA VAL A 323 -22.41 -8.04 12.30
C VAL A 323 -23.50 -7.96 13.37
N ALA A 324 -24.09 -9.09 13.73
CA ALA A 324 -25.00 -9.25 14.85
C ALA A 324 -24.89 -10.69 15.42
N PRO A 325 -25.33 -10.93 16.66
CA PRO A 325 -25.39 -12.28 17.21
C PRO A 325 -26.24 -13.21 16.30
N PRO A 326 -25.85 -14.50 16.17
CA PRO A 326 -26.59 -15.46 15.38
C PRO A 326 -27.98 -15.68 15.97
N GLN A 327 -29.01 -15.75 15.11
CA GLN A 327 -30.35 -16.13 15.55
C GLN A 327 -30.33 -17.62 15.96
N ARG A 328 -30.92 -17.94 17.11
CA ARG A 328 -30.99 -19.29 17.66
C ARG A 328 -31.94 -20.17 16.85
#